data_0249b2695db5c732fd8d753a63a36e11
#
_entry.id   0249b2695db5c732fd8d753a63a36e11
#
_cell.length_a   1.000
_cell.length_b   1.000
_cell.length_c   1.000
_cell.angle_alpha   90.00
_cell.angle_beta   90.00
_cell.angle_gamma   90.00
#
_symmetry.space_group_name_H-M   'P 1'
#
loop_
_entity.id
_entity.type
_entity.pdbx_description
1 polymer ?
#
loop_
_entity_poly.entity_id
_entity_poly.type
_entity_poly.pdbx_seq_one_letter_code
_entity_poly.pdbx_strand_id
1 'polypeptide(L)'
;MDFFQYKNEQLYVEDLPVKQLAEEFGTPLYVYSRATLERHWHAFDSALGKHPHLICYAVKANSNIGILNVMAKLGSGFDIVSQGELERVLAAGGDASKVVFSGVAKSRAEIMRALEVGIRCFNVESVAELHHINQIAGEMGKIAPISLRVNPDVDAHTHPYISTGLKENKFGVSVDEAREVYKLAATLPHVKITGMDCHIGSQLTELQPFLDATDRLIRLMEQLKEDGITLKHLDLGGGLGVTYTDETPPHPSDYATALLNKLKDYEDLEIILEPGRAIAANAGILVAKVQYLKSNESRNFAITDTGMNDMIRPALYEAYMNIIEIDRTLGREKAIYDVVGPVCETSDFLGKQRELAIAEGDYIAQRSAGAYGASMSSNYNSRPRTAEVLVDGDKAHLIRRRESLSELWALESIAK
;
A
#
# COMPACT_ATOMS: atom_id res chain seq x y z
N MET A 1 9.24 7.02 -12.87
CA MET A 1 8.77 6.76 -14.25
C MET A 1 7.93 5.51 -14.26
N ASP A 2 6.81 5.52 -14.95
CA ASP A 2 5.93 4.37 -15.16
C ASP A 2 5.81 4.04 -16.65
N PHE A 3 5.17 2.93 -16.97
CA PHE A 3 4.97 2.47 -18.35
C PHE A 3 3.58 2.83 -18.91
N PHE A 4 3.02 3.96 -18.47
CA PHE A 4 1.82 4.56 -19.04
C PHE A 4 2.22 5.78 -19.87
N GLN A 5 2.22 5.64 -21.18
CA GLN A 5 2.76 6.67 -22.09
C GLN A 5 1.82 6.88 -23.29
N TYR A 6 1.80 8.12 -23.80
CA TYR A 6 1.13 8.38 -25.07
C TYR A 6 2.01 7.95 -26.24
N LYS A 7 1.45 7.11 -27.12
CA LYS A 7 2.00 6.77 -28.42
C LYS A 7 1.00 7.26 -29.48
N ASN A 8 1.40 8.21 -30.33
CA ASN A 8 0.51 8.86 -31.31
C ASN A 8 -0.79 9.40 -30.69
N GLU A 9 -0.68 10.14 -29.59
CA GLU A 9 -1.79 10.76 -28.84
C GLU A 9 -2.80 9.74 -28.23
N GLN A 10 -2.52 8.46 -28.22
CA GLN A 10 -3.28 7.43 -27.51
C GLN A 10 -2.50 6.92 -26.32
N LEU A 11 -3.19 6.74 -25.17
CA LEU A 11 -2.57 6.21 -23.96
C LEU A 11 -2.34 4.70 -24.07
N TYR A 12 -1.11 4.30 -23.84
CA TYR A 12 -0.67 2.91 -23.76
C TYR A 12 -0.27 2.56 -22.33
N VAL A 13 -0.46 1.30 -21.98
CA VAL A 13 0.20 0.64 -20.86
C VAL A 13 1.13 -0.41 -21.45
N GLU A 14 2.43 -0.23 -21.20
CA GLU A 14 3.46 -1.06 -21.86
C GLU A 14 3.28 -1.06 -23.40
N ASP A 15 2.88 -2.19 -23.98
CA ASP A 15 2.68 -2.28 -25.42
C ASP A 15 1.21 -2.31 -25.88
N LEU A 16 0.25 -2.22 -24.94
CA LEU A 16 -1.17 -2.28 -25.23
C LEU A 16 -1.86 -0.91 -25.13
N PRO A 17 -2.76 -0.56 -26.10
CA PRO A 17 -3.59 0.61 -25.99
C PRO A 17 -4.59 0.45 -24.84
N VAL A 18 -4.69 1.42 -23.95
CA VAL A 18 -5.64 1.39 -22.80
C VAL A 18 -7.09 1.37 -23.30
N LYS A 19 -7.39 2.02 -24.42
CA LYS A 19 -8.72 1.99 -25.06
C LYS A 19 -9.16 0.58 -25.40
N GLN A 20 -8.28 -0.23 -25.98
CA GLN A 20 -8.57 -1.64 -26.30
C GLN A 20 -8.93 -2.43 -25.04
N LEU A 21 -8.20 -2.24 -23.94
CA LEU A 21 -8.51 -2.90 -22.66
C LEU A 21 -9.87 -2.48 -22.10
N ALA A 22 -10.20 -1.19 -22.22
CA ALA A 22 -11.51 -0.68 -21.78
C ALA A 22 -12.66 -1.26 -22.61
N GLU A 23 -12.47 -1.45 -23.93
CA GLU A 23 -13.46 -2.07 -24.83
C GLU A 23 -13.60 -3.58 -24.58
N GLU A 24 -12.51 -4.28 -24.29
CA GLU A 24 -12.50 -5.73 -24.03
C GLU A 24 -13.06 -6.10 -22.67
N PHE A 25 -12.63 -5.42 -21.59
CA PHE A 25 -12.97 -5.78 -20.19
C PHE A 25 -14.09 -4.91 -19.60
N GLY A 26 -14.53 -3.88 -20.32
CA GLY A 26 -15.50 -2.91 -19.86
C GLY A 26 -14.96 -1.96 -18.80
N THR A 27 -15.71 -0.89 -18.50
CA THR A 27 -15.41 0.09 -17.46
C THR A 27 -16.47 0.05 -16.34
N PRO A 28 -16.17 0.52 -15.11
CA PRO A 28 -14.84 0.90 -14.59
C PRO A 28 -13.82 -0.24 -14.65
N LEU A 29 -12.52 0.08 -14.83
CA LEU A 29 -11.48 -0.93 -14.99
C LEU A 29 -10.16 -0.48 -14.32
N TYR A 30 -9.62 -1.30 -13.42
CA TYR A 30 -8.24 -1.11 -12.99
C TYR A 30 -7.27 -1.77 -13.97
N VAL A 31 -6.24 -1.04 -14.37
CA VAL A 31 -5.18 -1.55 -15.24
C VAL A 31 -3.84 -1.32 -14.57
N TYR A 32 -3.05 -2.39 -14.43
CA TYR A 32 -1.73 -2.36 -13.82
C TYR A 32 -0.65 -2.72 -14.83
N SER A 33 0.52 -2.10 -14.71
CA SER A 33 1.73 -2.43 -15.45
C SER A 33 2.65 -3.29 -14.59
N ARG A 34 2.96 -4.50 -15.07
CA ARG A 34 3.91 -5.41 -14.45
C ARG A 34 5.32 -4.81 -14.45
N ALA A 35 5.75 -4.29 -15.59
CA ALA A 35 7.08 -3.68 -15.73
C ALA A 35 7.28 -2.50 -14.75
N THR A 36 6.23 -1.71 -14.47
CA THR A 36 6.29 -0.65 -13.46
C THR A 36 6.45 -1.22 -12.05
N LEU A 37 5.66 -2.25 -11.69
CA LEU A 37 5.76 -2.91 -10.39
C LEU A 37 7.16 -3.47 -10.14
N GLU A 38 7.69 -4.23 -11.09
CA GLU A 38 9.03 -4.83 -11.01
C GLU A 38 10.11 -3.77 -10.89
N ARG A 39 10.06 -2.73 -11.73
CA ARG A 39 11.00 -1.62 -11.68
C ARG A 39 11.00 -0.91 -10.33
N HIS A 40 9.82 -0.64 -9.76
CA HIS A 40 9.73 0.05 -8.47
C HIS A 40 10.26 -0.82 -7.33
N TRP A 41 9.97 -2.13 -7.35
CA TRP A 41 10.52 -3.04 -6.37
C TRP A 41 12.06 -3.10 -6.45
N HIS A 42 12.61 -3.27 -7.66
CA HIS A 42 14.05 -3.27 -7.88
C HIS A 42 14.74 -1.96 -7.49
N ALA A 43 14.03 -0.83 -7.55
CA ALA A 43 14.57 0.45 -7.12
C ALA A 43 14.92 0.47 -5.63
N PHE A 44 14.14 -0.25 -4.79
CA PHE A 44 14.46 -0.41 -3.37
C PHE A 44 15.54 -1.47 -3.14
N ASP A 45 15.38 -2.65 -3.71
CA ASP A 45 16.28 -3.78 -3.56
C ASP A 45 17.71 -3.41 -3.99
N SER A 46 17.87 -2.88 -5.20
CA SER A 46 19.17 -2.49 -5.74
C SER A 46 19.82 -1.32 -4.97
N ALA A 47 19.01 -0.44 -4.35
CA ALA A 47 19.53 0.71 -3.62
C ALA A 47 20.24 0.31 -2.31
N LEU A 48 19.83 -0.78 -1.67
CA LEU A 48 20.49 -1.32 -0.47
C LEU A 48 21.69 -2.21 -0.81
N GLY A 49 21.82 -2.64 -2.06
CA GLY A 49 23.00 -3.31 -2.61
C GLY A 49 23.35 -4.60 -1.86
N LYS A 50 24.57 -4.67 -1.29
CA LYS A 50 25.04 -5.86 -0.57
C LYS A 50 24.75 -5.86 0.93
N HIS A 51 24.22 -4.76 1.47
CA HIS A 51 23.82 -4.72 2.87
C HIS A 51 22.69 -5.72 3.11
N PRO A 52 22.70 -6.52 4.20
CA PRO A 52 21.59 -7.45 4.50
C PRO A 52 20.27 -6.70 4.54
N HIS A 53 19.32 -7.10 3.70
CA HIS A 53 18.00 -6.42 3.66
C HIS A 53 16.87 -7.32 3.17
N LEU A 54 15.66 -6.91 3.46
CA LEU A 54 14.44 -7.51 2.96
C LEU A 54 13.43 -6.41 2.59
N ILE A 55 12.94 -6.45 1.36
CA ILE A 55 11.84 -5.58 0.94
C ILE A 55 10.53 -6.32 1.17
N CYS A 56 9.74 -5.87 2.14
CA CYS A 56 8.42 -6.40 2.46
C CYS A 56 7.34 -5.54 1.78
N TYR A 57 6.75 -6.04 0.71
CA TYR A 57 5.66 -5.32 0.05
C TYR A 57 4.46 -5.19 1.01
N ALA A 58 4.00 -3.95 1.27
CA ALA A 58 2.84 -3.69 2.13
C ALA A 58 1.53 -4.07 1.41
N VAL A 59 0.96 -5.22 1.79
CA VAL A 59 -0.20 -5.84 1.12
C VAL A 59 -1.43 -4.93 1.10
N LYS A 60 -1.63 -4.13 2.15
CA LYS A 60 -2.71 -3.13 2.27
C LYS A 60 -2.78 -2.14 1.09
N ALA A 61 -1.67 -1.87 0.42
CA ALA A 61 -1.65 -0.98 -0.73
C ALA A 61 -2.41 -1.55 -1.93
N ASN A 62 -2.17 -2.82 -2.26
CA ASN A 62 -2.93 -3.59 -3.24
C ASN A 62 -2.78 -5.08 -2.94
N SER A 63 -3.86 -5.73 -2.54
CA SER A 63 -3.90 -7.12 -2.08
C SER A 63 -4.34 -8.12 -3.16
N ASN A 64 -4.41 -7.71 -4.44
CA ASN A 64 -4.75 -8.63 -5.52
C ASN A 64 -3.69 -9.72 -5.66
N ILE A 65 -4.11 -11.00 -5.68
CA ILE A 65 -3.17 -12.14 -5.72
C ILE A 65 -2.29 -12.15 -6.98
N GLY A 66 -2.75 -11.57 -8.09
CA GLY A 66 -1.94 -11.39 -9.30
C GLY A 66 -0.77 -10.41 -9.06
N ILE A 67 -1.02 -9.32 -8.34
CA ILE A 67 0.02 -8.35 -7.94
C ILE A 67 0.97 -9.00 -6.93
N LEU A 68 0.43 -9.66 -5.89
CA LEU A 68 1.24 -10.36 -4.89
C LEU A 68 2.11 -11.45 -5.51
N ASN A 69 1.63 -12.16 -6.54
CA ASN A 69 2.42 -13.15 -7.28
C ASN A 69 3.61 -12.52 -8.02
N VAL A 70 3.47 -11.31 -8.56
CA VAL A 70 4.60 -10.57 -9.14
C VAL A 70 5.64 -10.31 -8.06
N MET A 71 5.23 -9.79 -6.90
CA MET A 71 6.14 -9.54 -5.76
C MET A 71 6.81 -10.84 -5.26
N ALA A 72 6.05 -11.92 -5.12
CA ALA A 72 6.58 -13.22 -4.68
C ALA A 72 7.67 -13.74 -5.63
N LYS A 73 7.47 -13.61 -6.95
CA LYS A 73 8.46 -14.00 -7.97
C LYS A 73 9.74 -13.17 -7.95
N LEU A 74 9.67 -11.92 -7.48
CA LEU A 74 10.84 -11.07 -7.25
C LEU A 74 11.60 -11.43 -5.97
N GLY A 75 11.06 -12.32 -5.14
CA GLY A 75 11.66 -12.70 -3.86
C GLY A 75 11.30 -11.78 -2.69
N SER A 76 10.29 -10.92 -2.86
CA SER A 76 9.79 -9.99 -1.84
C SER A 76 9.35 -10.71 -0.57
N GLY A 77 9.57 -10.08 0.58
CA GLY A 77 8.77 -10.28 1.77
C GLY A 77 7.44 -9.53 1.67
N PHE A 78 6.61 -9.64 2.73
CA PHE A 78 5.30 -9.00 2.78
C PHE A 78 5.02 -8.45 4.17
N ASP A 79 4.56 -7.20 4.24
CA ASP A 79 3.95 -6.62 5.43
C ASP A 79 2.43 -6.83 5.36
N ILE A 80 1.89 -7.53 6.34
CA ILE A 80 0.47 -7.84 6.46
C ILE A 80 -0.15 -7.26 7.73
N VAL A 81 -1.46 -7.03 7.71
CA VAL A 81 -2.21 -6.49 8.85
C VAL A 81 -3.43 -7.34 9.24
N SER A 82 -3.62 -8.49 8.60
CA SER A 82 -4.73 -9.43 8.89
C SER A 82 -4.43 -10.84 8.39
N GLN A 83 -5.17 -11.83 8.91
CA GLN A 83 -5.13 -13.20 8.38
C GLN A 83 -5.57 -13.23 6.90
N GLY A 84 -6.54 -12.41 6.51
CA GLY A 84 -6.98 -12.35 5.11
C GLY A 84 -5.85 -11.95 4.16
N GLU A 85 -4.98 -11.02 4.56
CA GLU A 85 -3.77 -10.67 3.80
C GLU A 85 -2.75 -11.81 3.80
N LEU A 86 -2.54 -12.50 4.94
CA LEU A 86 -1.69 -13.68 5.01
C LEU A 86 -2.11 -14.76 4.02
N GLU A 87 -3.40 -15.12 4.01
CA GLU A 87 -3.90 -16.16 3.11
C GLU A 87 -3.76 -15.73 1.63
N ARG A 88 -3.91 -14.45 1.31
CA ARG A 88 -3.65 -13.93 -0.04
C ARG A 88 -2.19 -14.04 -0.44
N VAL A 89 -1.26 -13.74 0.48
CA VAL A 89 0.18 -13.92 0.25
C VAL A 89 0.52 -15.37 -0.04
N LEU A 90 0.00 -16.30 0.77
CA LEU A 90 0.22 -17.73 0.59
C LEU A 90 -0.38 -18.23 -0.73
N ALA A 91 -1.61 -17.83 -1.06
CA ALA A 91 -2.26 -18.16 -2.32
C ALA A 91 -1.52 -17.61 -3.55
N ALA A 92 -0.82 -16.49 -3.40
CA ALA A 92 0.01 -15.89 -4.44
C ALA A 92 1.39 -16.56 -4.57
N GLY A 93 1.74 -17.54 -3.72
CA GLY A 93 3.04 -18.20 -3.69
C GLY A 93 4.13 -17.43 -2.93
N GLY A 94 3.73 -16.52 -2.03
CA GLY A 94 4.65 -15.82 -1.14
C GLY A 94 5.24 -16.75 -0.07
N ASP A 95 6.47 -16.44 0.34
CA ASP A 95 7.20 -17.19 1.38
C ASP A 95 6.79 -16.67 2.77
N ALA A 96 6.12 -17.52 3.57
CA ALA A 96 5.70 -17.17 4.92
C ALA A 96 6.88 -16.72 5.80
N SER A 97 8.06 -17.32 5.65
CA SER A 97 9.26 -16.96 6.42
C SER A 97 9.79 -15.56 6.17
N LYS A 98 9.24 -14.86 5.16
CA LYS A 98 9.52 -13.45 4.82
C LYS A 98 8.35 -12.52 5.15
N VAL A 99 7.32 -12.98 5.86
CA VAL A 99 6.15 -12.19 6.24
C VAL A 99 6.37 -11.52 7.60
N VAL A 100 6.17 -10.22 7.69
CA VAL A 100 6.06 -9.46 8.94
C VAL A 100 4.59 -9.13 9.20
N PHE A 101 4.12 -9.28 10.44
CA PHE A 101 2.71 -9.09 10.79
C PHE A 101 2.55 -7.88 11.70
N SER A 102 2.10 -6.78 11.11
CA SER A 102 1.82 -5.49 11.76
C SER A 102 0.35 -5.36 12.19
N GLY A 103 -0.01 -4.24 12.82
CA GLY A 103 -1.40 -3.91 13.20
C GLY A 103 -1.73 -4.15 14.66
N VAL A 104 -2.60 -3.28 15.19
CA VAL A 104 -2.86 -3.10 16.63
C VAL A 104 -3.85 -4.11 17.26
N ALA A 105 -4.47 -4.98 16.47
CA ALA A 105 -5.58 -5.81 16.94
C ALA A 105 -5.50 -7.25 16.42
N LYS A 106 -4.32 -7.86 16.50
CA LYS A 106 -4.14 -9.26 16.12
C LYS A 106 -4.96 -10.18 17.03
N SER A 107 -5.94 -10.85 16.47
CA SER A 107 -6.79 -11.80 17.18
C SER A 107 -6.05 -13.11 17.46
N ARG A 108 -6.60 -13.91 18.40
CA ARG A 108 -6.07 -15.24 18.70
C ARG A 108 -5.93 -16.12 17.45
N ALA A 109 -6.95 -16.14 16.60
CA ALA A 109 -6.94 -16.95 15.38
C ALA A 109 -5.84 -16.53 14.41
N GLU A 110 -5.63 -15.21 14.24
CA GLU A 110 -4.59 -14.65 13.38
C GLU A 110 -3.19 -14.99 13.90
N ILE A 111 -2.96 -14.88 15.22
CA ILE A 111 -1.68 -15.24 15.86
C ILE A 111 -1.41 -16.72 15.68
N MET A 112 -2.41 -17.59 15.95
CA MET A 112 -2.28 -19.05 15.76
C MET A 112 -1.91 -19.38 14.31
N ARG A 113 -2.64 -18.82 13.34
CA ARG A 113 -2.40 -19.09 11.93
C ARG A 113 -1.02 -18.63 11.47
N ALA A 114 -0.59 -17.46 11.91
CA ALA A 114 0.74 -16.94 11.63
C ALA A 114 1.86 -17.82 12.22
N LEU A 115 1.67 -18.31 13.44
CA LEU A 115 2.58 -19.27 14.06
C LEU A 115 2.58 -20.63 13.34
N GLU A 116 1.42 -21.11 12.87
CA GLU A 116 1.33 -22.35 12.10
C GLU A 116 2.19 -22.33 10.85
N VAL A 117 2.05 -21.27 10.04
CA VAL A 117 2.78 -21.13 8.78
C VAL A 117 4.22 -20.69 8.95
N GLY A 118 4.61 -20.23 10.15
CA GLY A 118 5.98 -19.83 10.48
C GLY A 118 6.38 -18.52 9.84
N ILE A 119 5.63 -17.46 10.13
CA ILE A 119 6.00 -16.11 9.67
C ILE A 119 7.34 -15.65 10.24
N ARG A 120 7.93 -14.61 9.62
CA ARG A 120 9.20 -14.04 10.05
C ARG A 120 9.15 -13.47 11.45
N CYS A 121 8.20 -12.57 11.72
CA CYS A 121 7.96 -12.02 13.05
C CYS A 121 6.60 -11.32 13.15
N PHE A 122 6.17 -11.13 14.40
CA PHE A 122 5.08 -10.21 14.74
C PHE A 122 5.69 -8.84 15.10
N ASN A 123 5.20 -7.77 14.48
CA ASN A 123 5.45 -6.41 14.91
C ASN A 123 4.45 -6.08 16.03
N VAL A 124 4.93 -6.16 17.27
CA VAL A 124 4.13 -6.07 18.50
C VAL A 124 3.83 -4.61 18.83
N GLU A 125 2.57 -4.30 19.05
CA GLU A 125 2.08 -2.92 19.20
C GLU A 125 1.82 -2.50 20.67
N SER A 126 1.79 -3.47 21.61
CA SER A 126 1.51 -3.20 23.03
C SER A 126 1.97 -4.32 23.94
N VAL A 127 2.11 -4.00 25.24
CA VAL A 127 2.42 -4.99 26.30
C VAL A 127 1.33 -6.05 26.41
N ALA A 128 0.07 -5.69 26.27
CA ALA A 128 -1.04 -6.64 26.31
C ALA A 128 -0.96 -7.66 25.16
N GLU A 129 -0.64 -7.20 23.95
CA GLU A 129 -0.43 -8.04 22.79
C GLU A 129 0.79 -8.96 22.97
N LEU A 130 1.90 -8.45 23.52
CA LEU A 130 3.09 -9.23 23.83
C LEU A 130 2.76 -10.43 24.73
N HIS A 131 2.02 -10.21 25.83
CA HIS A 131 1.57 -11.27 26.71
C HIS A 131 0.64 -12.27 26.01
N HIS A 132 -0.25 -11.77 25.15
CA HIS A 132 -1.18 -12.61 24.40
C HIS A 132 -0.46 -13.52 23.40
N ILE A 133 0.51 -12.99 22.66
CA ILE A 133 1.37 -13.76 21.75
C ILE A 133 2.16 -14.82 22.54
N ASN A 134 2.78 -14.44 23.67
CA ASN A 134 3.52 -15.40 24.51
C ASN A 134 2.62 -16.54 25.00
N GLN A 135 1.41 -16.23 25.47
CA GLN A 135 0.46 -17.25 25.92
C GLN A 135 0.10 -18.22 24.80
N ILE A 136 -0.31 -17.68 23.63
CA ILE A 136 -0.73 -18.51 22.49
C ILE A 136 0.43 -19.38 21.99
N ALA A 137 1.62 -18.80 21.86
CA ALA A 137 2.80 -19.55 21.46
C ALA A 137 3.09 -20.70 22.41
N GLY A 138 2.98 -20.48 23.74
CA GLY A 138 3.12 -21.52 24.75
C GLY A 138 2.09 -22.64 24.64
N GLU A 139 0.81 -22.29 24.44
CA GLU A 139 -0.27 -23.26 24.23
C GLU A 139 -0.05 -24.11 22.96
N MET A 140 0.59 -23.54 21.93
CA MET A 140 0.94 -24.24 20.70
C MET A 140 2.29 -24.98 20.76
N GLY A 141 3.04 -24.88 21.86
CA GLY A 141 4.39 -25.44 21.98
C GLY A 141 5.39 -24.78 21.01
N LYS A 142 5.21 -23.52 20.68
CA LYS A 142 6.04 -22.75 19.75
C LYS A 142 6.74 -21.58 20.44
N ILE A 143 7.72 -21.00 19.75
CA ILE A 143 8.36 -19.75 20.11
C ILE A 143 8.00 -18.73 19.03
N ALA A 144 7.36 -17.64 19.43
CA ALA A 144 6.96 -16.55 18.52
C ALA A 144 8.15 -15.60 18.28
N PRO A 145 8.63 -15.43 17.04
CA PRO A 145 9.56 -14.35 16.73
C PRO A 145 8.83 -13.02 16.79
N ILE A 146 9.41 -12.07 17.51
CA ILE A 146 8.81 -10.73 17.67
C ILE A 146 9.78 -9.62 17.33
N SER A 147 9.23 -8.54 16.82
CA SER A 147 9.80 -7.21 16.70
C SER A 147 8.86 -6.26 17.45
N LEU A 148 9.39 -5.34 18.26
CA LEU A 148 8.54 -4.36 18.92
C LEU A 148 8.40 -3.15 18.01
N ARG A 149 7.16 -2.73 17.76
CA ARG A 149 6.90 -1.48 17.05
C ARG A 149 7.08 -0.31 18.00
N VAL A 150 8.12 0.48 17.72
CA VAL A 150 8.49 1.65 18.50
C VAL A 150 7.97 2.89 17.80
N ASN A 151 7.19 3.69 18.51
CA ASN A 151 6.79 5.00 18.05
C ASN A 151 7.90 6.01 18.42
N PRO A 152 8.62 6.57 17.42
CA PRO A 152 9.75 7.43 17.68
C PRO A 152 9.36 8.87 18.03
N ASP A 153 8.06 9.22 18.01
CA ASP A 153 7.56 10.57 18.23
C ASP A 153 8.17 11.61 17.27
N VAL A 154 8.14 11.31 15.99
CA VAL A 154 8.61 12.17 14.90
C VAL A 154 7.42 12.64 14.07
N ASP A 155 7.33 13.96 13.83
CA ASP A 155 6.33 14.52 12.92
C ASP A 155 6.75 14.31 11.46
N ALA A 156 5.95 13.55 10.74
CA ALA A 156 6.18 13.25 9.33
C ALA A 156 5.63 14.33 8.37
N HIS A 157 5.02 15.40 8.90
CA HIS A 157 4.40 16.50 8.13
C HIS A 157 3.43 16.00 7.03
N THR A 158 2.69 14.92 7.31
CA THR A 158 1.74 14.30 6.37
C THR A 158 0.30 14.57 6.79
N HIS A 159 -0.67 14.18 5.93
CA HIS A 159 -2.09 14.31 6.28
C HIS A 159 -2.40 13.64 7.63
N PRO A 160 -3.16 14.27 8.55
CA PRO A 160 -3.39 13.75 9.92
C PRO A 160 -3.89 12.31 9.98
N TYR A 161 -4.70 11.86 9.00
CA TYR A 161 -5.24 10.50 8.97
C TYR A 161 -4.23 9.42 8.57
N ILE A 162 -3.05 9.79 8.03
CA ILE A 162 -2.02 8.86 7.61
C ILE A 162 -0.68 9.07 8.31
N SER A 163 -0.61 9.97 9.29
CA SER A 163 0.51 10.11 10.23
C SER A 163 0.41 9.04 11.32
N THR A 164 1.50 8.35 11.63
CA THR A 164 1.53 7.25 12.62
C THR A 164 2.66 7.35 13.62
N GLY A 165 3.54 8.36 13.50
CA GLY A 165 4.76 8.52 14.29
C GLY A 165 4.64 9.42 15.53
N LEU A 166 3.47 9.98 15.83
CA LEU A 166 3.24 10.85 16.98
C LEU A 166 2.75 10.09 18.21
N LYS A 167 3.04 10.58 19.42
CA LYS A 167 2.62 9.97 20.70
C LYS A 167 1.12 9.73 20.84
N GLU A 168 0.30 10.57 20.20
CA GLU A 168 -1.16 10.49 20.26
C GLU A 168 -1.75 9.38 19.38
N ASN A 169 -0.95 8.76 18.53
CA ASN A 169 -1.40 7.71 17.63
C ASN A 169 -1.53 6.38 18.37
N LYS A 170 -2.50 5.57 17.93
CA LYS A 170 -2.78 4.24 18.51
C LYS A 170 -1.68 3.20 18.26
N PHE A 171 -0.63 3.53 17.51
CA PHE A 171 0.35 2.58 17.02
C PHE A 171 1.62 2.56 17.88
N GLY A 172 2.09 1.34 18.15
CA GLY A 172 3.38 1.09 18.78
C GLY A 172 3.46 1.47 20.25
N VAL A 173 4.62 1.19 20.82
CA VAL A 173 5.04 1.58 22.15
C VAL A 173 5.89 2.84 22.04
N SER A 174 5.76 3.78 22.97
CA SER A 174 6.60 4.99 22.94
C SER A 174 8.08 4.63 23.08
N VAL A 175 8.97 5.38 22.43
CA VAL A 175 10.41 5.15 22.50
C VAL A 175 10.93 5.21 23.95
N ASP A 176 10.30 6.01 24.81
CA ASP A 176 10.65 6.14 26.23
C ASP A 176 10.34 4.87 27.04
N GLU A 177 9.30 4.12 26.68
CA GLU A 177 8.86 2.89 27.35
C GLU A 177 9.45 1.63 26.72
N ALA A 178 9.88 1.71 25.48
CA ALA A 178 10.28 0.56 24.68
C ALA A 178 11.40 -0.27 25.33
N ARG A 179 12.39 0.36 25.98
CA ARG A 179 13.50 -0.34 26.67
C ARG A 179 12.96 -1.30 27.75
N GLU A 180 11.98 -0.87 28.56
CA GLU A 180 11.39 -1.70 29.63
C GLU A 180 10.52 -2.81 29.04
N VAL A 181 9.81 -2.55 27.93
CA VAL A 181 9.02 -3.58 27.23
C VAL A 181 9.93 -4.66 26.63
N TYR A 182 11.12 -4.29 26.09
CA TYR A 182 12.09 -5.28 25.63
C TYR A 182 12.66 -6.12 26.78
N LYS A 183 12.95 -5.52 27.94
CA LYS A 183 13.36 -6.27 29.14
C LYS A 183 12.29 -7.26 29.60
N LEU A 184 11.04 -6.81 29.59
CA LEU A 184 9.89 -7.70 29.87
C LEU A 184 9.85 -8.84 28.84
N ALA A 185 9.92 -8.56 27.56
CA ALA A 185 9.91 -9.57 26.50
C ALA A 185 11.02 -10.62 26.68
N ALA A 186 12.22 -10.18 27.11
CA ALA A 186 13.33 -11.08 27.38
C ALA A 186 13.09 -12.07 28.53
N THR A 187 12.10 -11.83 29.41
CA THR A 187 11.69 -12.74 30.48
C THR A 187 10.63 -13.75 30.07
N LEU A 188 9.98 -13.55 28.93
CA LEU A 188 8.85 -14.35 28.48
C LEU A 188 9.34 -15.62 27.74
N PRO A 189 8.91 -16.84 28.16
CA PRO A 189 9.50 -18.10 27.71
C PRO A 189 9.12 -18.49 26.26
N HIS A 190 8.05 -17.92 25.70
CA HIS A 190 7.51 -18.36 24.41
C HIS A 190 7.59 -17.28 23.34
N VAL A 191 8.38 -16.22 23.56
CA VAL A 191 8.72 -15.21 22.55
C VAL A 191 10.23 -15.14 22.34
N LYS A 192 10.64 -14.72 21.16
CA LYS A 192 12.04 -14.48 20.80
C LYS A 192 12.15 -13.11 20.15
N ILE A 193 12.87 -12.23 20.81
CA ILE A 193 13.19 -10.91 20.25
C ILE A 193 14.07 -11.12 19.00
N THR A 194 13.65 -10.58 17.87
CA THR A 194 14.38 -10.65 16.60
C THR A 194 14.72 -9.27 16.05
N GLY A 195 13.90 -8.26 16.30
CA GLY A 195 14.12 -6.93 15.72
C GLY A 195 13.40 -5.81 16.43
N MET A 196 13.40 -4.69 15.78
CA MET A 196 12.67 -3.45 16.11
C MET A 196 11.98 -2.95 14.86
N ASP A 197 10.72 -2.51 14.98
CA ASP A 197 9.93 -1.94 13.89
C ASP A 197 9.60 -0.48 14.19
N CYS A 198 9.48 0.31 13.14
CA CYS A 198 9.03 1.68 13.19
C CYS A 198 8.32 2.06 11.90
N HIS A 199 7.18 2.74 12.01
CA HIS A 199 6.50 3.33 10.86
C HIS A 199 5.95 4.70 11.21
N ILE A 200 6.45 5.77 10.57
CA ILE A 200 6.16 7.16 10.95
C ILE A 200 5.01 7.81 10.15
N GLY A 201 4.60 7.21 9.05
CA GLY A 201 3.51 7.75 8.23
C GLY A 201 3.54 7.30 6.78
N SER A 202 2.72 7.93 5.96
CA SER A 202 2.57 7.62 4.54
C SER A 202 2.61 8.90 3.70
N GLN A 203 3.12 8.83 2.46
CA GLN A 203 3.29 9.96 1.55
C GLN A 203 4.29 11.01 2.08
N LEU A 204 5.41 10.55 2.62
CA LEU A 204 6.51 11.43 3.01
C LEU A 204 7.31 11.85 1.77
N THR A 205 7.51 13.13 1.61
CA THR A 205 8.24 13.74 0.48
C THR A 205 9.62 14.28 0.87
N GLU A 206 10.01 14.13 2.14
CA GLU A 206 11.28 14.56 2.70
C GLU A 206 12.02 13.39 3.37
N LEU A 207 13.35 13.42 3.34
CA LEU A 207 14.19 12.40 3.99
C LEU A 207 14.34 12.61 5.50
N GLN A 208 14.33 13.87 5.96
CA GLN A 208 14.72 14.21 7.32
C GLN A 208 13.90 13.46 8.39
N PRO A 209 12.55 13.33 8.28
CA PRO A 209 11.78 12.58 9.26
C PRO A 209 12.20 11.10 9.41
N PHE A 210 12.59 10.45 8.29
CA PHE A 210 13.11 9.08 8.33
C PHE A 210 14.44 8.99 9.05
N LEU A 211 15.33 9.97 8.83
CA LEU A 211 16.66 10.01 9.46
C LEU A 211 16.56 10.30 10.96
N ASP A 212 15.66 11.20 11.36
CA ASP A 212 15.39 11.51 12.76
C ASP A 212 14.83 10.31 13.52
N ALA A 213 13.90 9.58 12.89
CA ALA A 213 13.38 8.32 13.42
C ALA A 213 14.51 7.29 13.58
N THR A 214 15.32 7.10 12.55
CA THR A 214 16.45 6.17 12.56
C THR A 214 17.43 6.49 13.68
N ASP A 215 17.78 7.77 13.91
CA ASP A 215 18.67 8.18 15.00
C ASP A 215 18.12 7.84 16.39
N ARG A 216 16.79 7.94 16.59
CA ARG A 216 16.15 7.56 17.86
C ARG A 216 16.19 6.04 18.07
N LEU A 217 15.96 5.27 17.01
CA LEU A 217 16.01 3.80 17.07
C LEU A 217 17.43 3.28 17.31
N ILE A 218 18.46 3.88 16.69
CA ILE A 218 19.88 3.53 16.93
C ILE A 218 20.22 3.73 18.42
N ARG A 219 19.84 4.86 19.02
CA ARG A 219 20.07 5.10 20.45
C ARG A 219 19.41 4.06 21.34
N LEU A 220 18.16 3.65 21.01
CA LEU A 220 17.48 2.58 21.72
C LEU A 220 18.19 1.24 21.54
N MET A 221 18.65 0.91 20.33
CA MET A 221 19.43 -0.31 20.07
C MET A 221 20.71 -0.37 20.91
N GLU A 222 21.44 0.75 21.06
CA GLU A 222 22.63 0.84 21.90
C GLU A 222 22.30 0.55 23.37
N GLN A 223 21.21 1.15 23.89
CA GLN A 223 20.75 0.89 25.25
C GLN A 223 20.32 -0.58 25.47
N LEU A 224 19.65 -1.20 24.47
CA LEU A 224 19.27 -2.61 24.51
C LEU A 224 20.51 -3.51 24.52
N LYS A 225 21.57 -3.15 23.79
CA LYS A 225 22.83 -3.88 23.78
C LYS A 225 23.51 -3.85 25.16
N GLU A 226 23.45 -2.72 25.88
CA GLU A 226 23.92 -2.64 27.27
C GLU A 226 23.13 -3.58 28.21
N ASP A 227 21.83 -3.78 27.94
CA ASP A 227 20.96 -4.70 28.67
C ASP A 227 21.13 -6.18 28.23
N GLY A 228 22.06 -6.46 27.29
CA GLY A 228 22.31 -7.80 26.77
C GLY A 228 21.32 -8.25 25.67
N ILE A 229 20.51 -7.34 25.13
CA ILE A 229 19.54 -7.62 24.08
C ILE A 229 20.13 -7.18 22.73
N THR A 230 20.36 -8.15 21.84
CA THR A 230 20.90 -7.87 20.49
C THR A 230 19.82 -8.13 19.43
N LEU A 231 19.55 -7.14 18.61
CA LEU A 231 18.60 -7.21 17.50
C LEU A 231 19.28 -7.78 16.24
N LYS A 232 18.53 -8.47 15.42
CA LYS A 232 18.97 -9.04 14.13
C LYS A 232 18.54 -8.19 12.95
N HIS A 233 17.40 -7.48 13.08
CA HIS A 233 16.91 -6.59 12.04
C HIS A 233 16.35 -5.30 12.63
N LEU A 234 16.37 -4.27 11.80
CA LEU A 234 15.71 -3.00 12.01
C LEU A 234 14.72 -2.79 10.85
N ASP A 235 13.43 -2.82 11.17
CA ASP A 235 12.37 -2.50 10.23
C ASP A 235 12.05 -1.00 10.30
N LEU A 236 12.24 -0.32 9.20
CA LEU A 236 12.02 1.13 9.09
C LEU A 236 10.68 1.45 8.43
N GLY A 237 9.86 0.42 8.23
CA GLY A 237 8.54 0.55 7.65
C GLY A 237 8.55 1.01 6.20
N GLY A 238 7.42 1.58 5.80
CA GLY A 238 7.25 2.22 4.51
C GLY A 238 7.21 3.74 4.64
N GLY A 239 6.35 4.34 3.82
CA GLY A 239 6.03 5.77 3.95
C GLY A 239 6.58 6.64 2.83
N LEU A 240 7.59 6.22 2.08
CA LEU A 240 8.10 6.99 0.96
C LEU A 240 6.97 7.33 -0.03
N GLY A 241 6.85 8.62 -0.35
CA GLY A 241 5.79 9.17 -1.18
C GLY A 241 5.96 8.92 -2.67
N VAL A 242 4.93 9.27 -3.42
CA VAL A 242 4.94 9.31 -4.89
C VAL A 242 4.42 10.66 -5.36
N THR A 243 4.70 10.99 -6.61
CA THR A 243 4.16 12.18 -7.25
C THR A 243 2.70 11.97 -7.63
N TYR A 244 1.82 12.83 -7.13
CA TYR A 244 0.42 12.96 -7.55
C TYR A 244 0.18 14.24 -8.35
N THR A 245 0.89 15.32 -8.01
CA THR A 245 0.85 16.64 -8.67
C THR A 245 2.24 17.08 -9.12
N ASP A 246 2.93 17.80 -8.26
CA ASP A 246 4.25 18.40 -8.45
C ASP A 246 5.25 18.01 -7.35
N GLU A 247 4.83 17.10 -6.45
CA GLU A 247 5.73 16.60 -5.41
C GLU A 247 6.94 15.89 -6.04
N THR A 248 8.09 16.10 -5.44
CA THR A 248 9.34 15.43 -5.80
C THR A 248 9.87 14.60 -4.64
N PRO A 249 9.21 13.46 -4.34
CA PRO A 249 9.66 12.60 -3.25
C PRO A 249 11.07 12.07 -3.54
N PRO A 250 11.86 11.81 -2.48
CA PRO A 250 13.19 11.25 -2.63
C PRO A 250 13.18 9.95 -3.41
N HIS A 251 14.18 9.75 -4.27
CA HIS A 251 14.34 8.47 -4.93
C HIS A 251 14.76 7.38 -3.92
N PRO A 252 14.37 6.10 -4.08
CA PRO A 252 14.80 5.02 -3.20
C PRO A 252 16.32 4.94 -3.00
N SER A 253 17.13 5.29 -3.99
CA SER A 253 18.59 5.34 -3.87
C SER A 253 19.08 6.42 -2.90
N ASP A 254 18.41 7.58 -2.87
CA ASP A 254 18.80 8.68 -1.97
C ASP A 254 18.44 8.32 -0.54
N TYR A 255 17.27 7.71 -0.36
CA TYR A 255 16.81 7.19 0.92
C TYR A 255 17.75 6.09 1.44
N ALA A 256 18.04 5.07 0.62
CA ALA A 256 18.93 3.98 1.00
C ALA A 256 20.34 4.48 1.32
N THR A 257 20.91 5.40 0.52
CA THR A 257 22.22 5.99 0.77
C THR A 257 22.25 6.71 2.12
N ALA A 258 21.22 7.48 2.44
CA ALA A 258 21.13 8.20 3.71
C ALA A 258 21.03 7.23 4.90
N LEU A 259 20.23 6.16 4.78
CA LEU A 259 20.10 5.10 5.79
C LEU A 259 21.42 4.35 6.01
N LEU A 260 22.07 3.90 4.94
CA LEU A 260 23.33 3.16 5.03
C LEU A 260 24.44 3.99 5.66
N ASN A 261 24.48 5.30 5.42
CA ASN A 261 25.38 6.21 6.10
C ASN A 261 25.14 6.28 7.62
N LYS A 262 23.87 6.24 8.06
CA LYS A 262 23.49 6.19 9.48
C LYS A 262 23.85 4.86 10.13
N LEU A 263 23.71 3.77 9.39
CA LEU A 263 23.88 2.39 9.86
C LEU A 263 25.28 1.81 9.53
N LYS A 264 26.23 2.63 9.16
CA LYS A 264 27.59 2.19 8.74
C LYS A 264 28.34 1.33 9.78
N ASP A 265 28.04 1.52 11.08
CA ASP A 265 28.64 0.76 12.18
C ASP A 265 27.87 -0.52 12.53
N TYR A 266 26.85 -0.86 11.73
CA TYR A 266 25.91 -2.00 11.90
C TYR A 266 25.82 -2.84 10.62
N GLU A 267 26.97 -3.24 10.05
CA GLU A 267 27.05 -3.92 8.74
C GLU A 267 26.28 -5.24 8.67
N ASP A 268 26.14 -5.95 9.81
CA ASP A 268 25.45 -7.24 9.91
C ASP A 268 23.94 -7.10 10.25
N LEU A 269 23.47 -5.88 10.55
CA LEU A 269 22.07 -5.63 10.89
C LEU A 269 21.24 -5.63 9.62
N GLU A 270 20.27 -6.55 9.52
CA GLU A 270 19.38 -6.58 8.38
C GLU A 270 18.40 -5.39 8.40
N ILE A 271 18.30 -4.69 7.29
CA ILE A 271 17.30 -3.61 7.10
C ILE A 271 16.05 -4.20 6.47
N ILE A 272 14.87 -3.97 7.09
CA ILE A 272 13.58 -4.26 6.49
C ILE A 272 12.95 -2.93 6.06
N LEU A 273 12.39 -2.89 4.86
CA LEU A 273 11.58 -1.78 4.35
C LEU A 273 10.22 -2.32 3.91
N GLU A 274 9.16 -1.55 4.16
CA GLU A 274 7.77 -1.93 3.87
C GLU A 274 7.10 -1.03 2.82
N PRO A 275 7.66 -0.86 1.61
CA PRO A 275 7.07 0.00 0.60
C PRO A 275 5.77 -0.61 0.07
N GLY A 276 4.70 0.18 0.10
CA GLY A 276 3.43 -0.17 -0.53
C GLY A 276 3.09 0.83 -1.64
N ARG A 277 2.77 2.07 -1.23
CA ARG A 277 2.46 3.16 -2.15
C ARG A 277 3.56 3.38 -3.20
N ALA A 278 4.80 3.46 -2.77
CA ALA A 278 5.93 3.73 -3.66
C ALA A 278 6.13 2.66 -4.75
N ILE A 279 5.69 1.42 -4.50
CA ILE A 279 5.72 0.35 -5.52
C ILE A 279 4.45 0.39 -6.39
N ALA A 280 3.27 0.43 -5.78
CA ALA A 280 2.03 0.12 -6.46
C ALA A 280 1.31 1.34 -7.06
N ALA A 281 1.39 2.54 -6.47
CA ALA A 281 0.53 3.67 -6.84
C ALA A 281 0.63 4.01 -8.33
N ASN A 282 1.81 4.36 -8.81
CA ASN A 282 2.01 4.77 -10.21
C ASN A 282 2.04 3.58 -11.18
N ALA A 283 1.99 2.35 -10.65
CA ALA A 283 1.88 1.14 -11.46
C ALA A 283 0.44 0.82 -11.90
N GLY A 284 -0.54 1.64 -11.51
CA GLY A 284 -1.94 1.41 -11.88
C GLY A 284 -2.71 2.68 -12.21
N ILE A 285 -3.69 2.50 -13.08
CA ILE A 285 -4.69 3.51 -13.45
C ILE A 285 -6.09 2.95 -13.23
N LEU A 286 -7.07 3.84 -13.02
CA LEU A 286 -8.49 3.52 -13.04
C LEU A 286 -9.14 4.15 -14.25
N VAL A 287 -9.65 3.32 -15.15
CA VAL A 287 -10.29 3.73 -16.40
C VAL A 287 -11.78 3.90 -16.18
N ALA A 288 -12.31 5.02 -16.61
CA ALA A 288 -13.71 5.39 -16.54
C ALA A 288 -14.25 5.79 -17.92
N LYS A 289 -15.53 5.56 -18.15
CA LYS A 289 -16.25 6.06 -19.31
C LYS A 289 -17.08 7.28 -18.93
N VAL A 290 -17.00 8.35 -19.72
CA VAL A 290 -17.88 9.52 -19.60
C VAL A 290 -19.26 9.11 -20.09
N GLN A 291 -20.23 9.09 -19.18
CA GLN A 291 -21.62 8.73 -19.49
C GLN A 291 -22.39 9.93 -20.00
N TYR A 292 -22.27 11.07 -19.29
CA TYR A 292 -22.97 12.30 -19.60
C TYR A 292 -22.11 13.51 -19.31
N LEU A 293 -22.27 14.57 -20.11
CA LEU A 293 -21.81 15.91 -19.79
C LEU A 293 -23.00 16.76 -19.38
N LYS A 294 -22.88 17.47 -18.27
CA LYS A 294 -23.92 18.34 -17.75
C LYS A 294 -23.31 19.69 -17.37
N SER A 295 -23.91 20.76 -17.85
CA SER A 295 -23.52 22.14 -17.51
C SER A 295 -24.66 22.84 -16.79
N ASN A 296 -24.32 23.68 -15.83
CA ASN A 296 -25.21 24.68 -15.24
C ASN A 296 -24.51 26.05 -15.25
N GLU A 297 -25.14 27.07 -14.68
CA GLU A 297 -24.64 28.44 -14.70
C GLU A 297 -23.25 28.60 -14.04
N SER A 298 -22.84 27.68 -13.18
CA SER A 298 -21.59 27.78 -12.38
C SER A 298 -20.54 26.72 -12.71
N ARG A 299 -20.93 25.56 -13.24
CA ARG A 299 -20.02 24.40 -13.39
C ARG A 299 -20.39 23.49 -14.55
N ASN A 300 -19.36 22.83 -15.10
CA ASN A 300 -19.51 21.68 -15.97
C ASN A 300 -19.20 20.40 -15.19
N PHE A 301 -20.00 19.39 -15.37
CA PHE A 301 -19.82 18.06 -14.79
C PHE A 301 -19.56 17.04 -15.88
N ALA A 302 -18.53 16.21 -15.69
CA ALA A 302 -18.32 14.98 -16.43
C ALA A 302 -18.77 13.81 -15.53
N ILE A 303 -19.94 13.27 -15.82
CA ILE A 303 -20.52 12.15 -15.06
C ILE A 303 -20.01 10.86 -15.65
N THR A 304 -19.32 10.06 -14.83
CA THR A 304 -18.69 8.80 -15.23
C THR A 304 -19.40 7.57 -14.65
N ASP A 305 -19.06 6.41 -15.14
CA ASP A 305 -19.50 5.12 -14.57
C ASP A 305 -18.71 4.71 -13.32
N THR A 306 -17.63 5.43 -13.01
CA THR A 306 -16.74 5.23 -11.87
C THR A 306 -17.08 6.21 -10.75
N GLY A 307 -17.13 5.75 -9.50
CA GLY A 307 -17.45 6.60 -8.36
C GLY A 307 -16.57 6.35 -7.14
N MET A 308 -16.96 6.99 -6.02
CA MET A 308 -16.26 6.85 -4.74
C MET A 308 -16.22 5.41 -4.22
N ASN A 309 -17.15 4.56 -4.64
CA ASN A 309 -17.13 3.13 -4.32
C ASN A 309 -15.96 2.40 -4.98
N ASP A 310 -15.46 2.89 -6.11
CA ASP A 310 -14.30 2.35 -6.82
C ASP A 310 -12.99 3.01 -6.36
N MET A 311 -13.01 4.35 -6.13
CA MET A 311 -11.86 5.14 -5.68
C MET A 311 -12.30 6.14 -4.60
N ILE A 312 -12.19 5.72 -3.34
CA ILE A 312 -12.65 6.52 -2.19
C ILE A 312 -11.73 7.71 -1.86
N ARG A 313 -10.46 7.70 -2.28
CA ARG A 313 -9.44 8.64 -1.82
C ARG A 313 -9.78 10.12 -2.03
N PRO A 314 -10.33 10.56 -3.19
CA PRO A 314 -10.75 11.95 -3.34
C PRO A 314 -11.84 12.38 -2.36
N ALA A 315 -12.80 11.50 -2.07
CA ALA A 315 -13.89 11.79 -1.14
C ALA A 315 -13.44 11.75 0.34
N LEU A 316 -12.55 10.80 0.70
CA LEU A 316 -12.14 10.55 2.09
C LEU A 316 -11.01 11.47 2.56
N TYR A 317 -10.05 11.74 1.70
CA TYR A 317 -8.82 12.48 2.05
C TYR A 317 -8.67 13.80 1.28
N GLU A 318 -9.66 14.18 0.45
CA GLU A 318 -9.53 15.27 -0.54
C GLU A 318 -8.31 15.08 -1.46
N ALA A 319 -7.87 13.82 -1.62
CA ALA A 319 -6.66 13.49 -2.34
C ALA A 319 -6.78 13.88 -3.81
N TYR A 320 -5.78 14.63 -4.28
CA TYR A 320 -5.66 14.90 -5.70
C TYR A 320 -5.27 13.61 -6.44
N MET A 321 -6.00 13.31 -7.51
CA MET A 321 -5.67 12.26 -8.46
C MET A 321 -5.70 12.88 -9.86
N ASN A 322 -4.62 12.74 -10.61
CA ASN A 322 -4.55 13.28 -11.96
C ASN A 322 -5.48 12.49 -12.89
N ILE A 323 -6.29 13.20 -13.68
CA ILE A 323 -7.23 12.62 -14.64
C ILE A 323 -6.82 13.07 -16.04
N ILE A 324 -6.70 12.13 -16.96
CA ILE A 324 -6.23 12.38 -18.33
C ILE A 324 -7.15 11.70 -19.34
N GLU A 325 -7.19 12.22 -20.56
CA GLU A 325 -7.85 11.60 -21.70
C GLU A 325 -7.07 10.34 -22.13
N ILE A 326 -7.77 9.27 -22.51
CA ILE A 326 -7.14 8.07 -23.08
C ILE A 326 -6.81 8.25 -24.56
N ASP A 327 -7.63 9.02 -25.30
CA ASP A 327 -7.49 9.21 -26.74
C ASP A 327 -7.57 10.71 -27.07
N ARG A 328 -6.44 11.35 -27.33
CA ARG A 328 -6.32 12.76 -27.70
C ARG A 328 -6.50 13.01 -29.20
N THR A 329 -6.55 11.94 -30.02
CA THR A 329 -6.78 12.06 -31.47
C THR A 329 -8.18 12.53 -31.80
N LEU A 330 -9.11 12.50 -30.84
CA LEU A 330 -10.53 12.85 -31.04
C LEU A 330 -10.79 14.34 -31.27
N GLY A 331 -9.80 15.22 -31.06
CA GLY A 331 -9.88 16.65 -31.36
C GLY A 331 -11.00 17.39 -30.60
N ARG A 332 -11.27 16.98 -29.37
CA ARG A 332 -12.29 17.62 -28.53
C ARG A 332 -11.84 19.00 -28.06
N GLU A 333 -12.80 19.91 -27.83
CA GLU A 333 -12.53 21.19 -27.19
C GLU A 333 -12.26 20.99 -25.68
N LYS A 334 -11.27 21.72 -25.16
CA LYS A 334 -10.96 21.72 -23.75
C LYS A 334 -11.98 22.52 -22.96
N ALA A 335 -12.42 21.98 -21.85
CA ALA A 335 -13.21 22.69 -20.85
C ALA A 335 -12.84 22.22 -19.43
N ILE A 336 -13.24 23.00 -18.43
CA ILE A 336 -13.03 22.65 -17.02
C ILE A 336 -14.25 21.88 -16.53
N TYR A 337 -14.01 20.70 -15.96
CA TYR A 337 -15.03 19.81 -15.43
C TYR A 337 -14.76 19.44 -13.96
N ASP A 338 -15.84 19.32 -13.19
CA ASP A 338 -15.85 18.46 -12.01
C ASP A 338 -16.19 17.05 -12.47
N VAL A 339 -15.26 16.11 -12.31
CA VAL A 339 -15.43 14.70 -12.69
C VAL A 339 -16.10 13.98 -11.52
N VAL A 340 -17.30 13.49 -11.73
CA VAL A 340 -18.18 12.94 -10.70
C VAL A 340 -18.65 11.53 -11.07
N GLY A 341 -18.97 10.73 -10.03
CA GLY A 341 -19.46 9.37 -10.19
C GLY A 341 -20.98 9.25 -10.10
N PRO A 342 -21.48 7.99 -10.12
CA PRO A 342 -22.90 7.65 -10.08
C PRO A 342 -23.44 7.43 -8.67
N VAL A 343 -22.63 7.55 -7.62
CA VAL A 343 -23.04 7.31 -6.23
C VAL A 343 -23.91 8.47 -5.73
N CYS A 344 -24.93 8.15 -4.97
CA CYS A 344 -25.92 9.13 -4.49
C CYS A 344 -25.40 9.93 -3.28
N GLU A 345 -24.24 10.55 -3.43
CA GLU A 345 -23.52 11.34 -2.43
C GLU A 345 -22.94 12.61 -3.07
N THR A 346 -23.06 13.76 -2.39
CA THR A 346 -22.44 15.00 -2.87
C THR A 346 -20.90 14.91 -2.90
N SER A 347 -20.33 14.03 -2.09
CA SER A 347 -18.90 13.73 -2.03
C SER A 347 -18.40 12.81 -3.13
N ASP A 348 -19.28 12.30 -4.01
CA ASP A 348 -18.91 11.39 -5.10
C ASP A 348 -18.26 12.14 -6.27
N PHE A 349 -17.03 12.56 -6.06
CA PHE A 349 -16.19 13.15 -7.10
C PHE A 349 -14.85 12.41 -7.19
N LEU A 350 -14.36 12.27 -8.42
CA LEU A 350 -13.03 11.75 -8.74
C LEU A 350 -11.99 12.87 -8.84
N GLY A 351 -12.42 14.07 -9.24
CA GLY A 351 -11.58 15.25 -9.29
C GLY A 351 -12.37 16.50 -9.61
N LYS A 352 -12.02 17.61 -8.97
CA LYS A 352 -12.65 18.91 -9.17
C LYS A 352 -11.78 19.78 -10.08
N GLN A 353 -12.41 20.59 -10.92
CA GLN A 353 -11.77 21.58 -11.79
C GLN A 353 -10.66 20.97 -12.67
N ARG A 354 -10.98 19.89 -13.39
CA ARG A 354 -10.07 19.25 -14.34
C ARG A 354 -10.24 19.83 -15.75
N GLU A 355 -9.16 20.33 -16.34
CA GLU A 355 -9.15 20.71 -17.75
C GLU A 355 -9.04 19.46 -18.61
N LEU A 356 -10.10 19.13 -19.36
CA LEU A 356 -10.20 17.92 -20.16
C LEU A 356 -10.82 18.23 -21.52
N ALA A 357 -10.37 17.52 -22.55
CA ALA A 357 -10.90 17.54 -23.91
C ALA A 357 -11.71 16.27 -24.15
N ILE A 358 -12.97 16.24 -23.72
CA ILE A 358 -13.84 15.05 -23.67
C ILE A 358 -15.24 15.29 -24.21
N ALA A 359 -15.89 14.19 -24.60
CA ALA A 359 -17.30 14.13 -24.94
C ALA A 359 -17.94 12.88 -24.29
N GLU A 360 -19.28 12.78 -24.37
CA GLU A 360 -20.00 11.58 -23.95
C GLU A 360 -19.53 10.36 -24.74
N GLY A 361 -19.31 9.26 -24.04
CA GLY A 361 -18.77 8.02 -24.59
C GLY A 361 -17.23 7.91 -24.59
N ASP A 362 -16.50 9.00 -24.37
CA ASP A 362 -15.04 8.99 -24.30
C ASP A 362 -14.55 8.32 -23.01
N TYR A 363 -13.33 7.80 -23.05
CA TYR A 363 -12.66 7.20 -21.89
C TYR A 363 -11.64 8.16 -21.29
N ILE A 364 -11.58 8.18 -19.97
CA ILE A 364 -10.59 8.89 -19.18
C ILE A 364 -9.88 7.93 -18.23
N ALA A 365 -8.69 8.30 -17.78
CA ALA A 365 -7.94 7.52 -16.80
C ALA A 365 -7.57 8.38 -15.59
N GLN A 366 -7.85 7.89 -14.40
CA GLN A 366 -7.32 8.41 -13.15
C GLN A 366 -5.97 7.75 -12.87
N ARG A 367 -4.91 8.58 -12.82
CA ARG A 367 -3.53 8.15 -12.62
C ARG A 367 -3.24 7.78 -11.16
N SER A 368 -2.13 7.06 -10.94
CA SER A 368 -1.65 6.69 -9.60
C SER A 368 -2.68 5.94 -8.75
N ALA A 369 -3.51 5.14 -9.42
CA ALA A 369 -4.61 4.39 -8.82
C ALA A 369 -4.23 2.98 -8.35
N GLY A 370 -2.98 2.57 -8.52
CA GLY A 370 -2.51 1.22 -8.20
C GLY A 370 -2.43 0.90 -6.72
N ALA A 371 -2.37 1.91 -5.83
CA ALA A 371 -2.38 1.74 -4.39
C ALA A 371 -3.59 2.41 -3.75
N TYR A 372 -4.20 1.75 -2.77
CA TYR A 372 -5.34 2.26 -2.00
C TYR A 372 -6.55 2.67 -2.87
N GLY A 373 -6.67 2.05 -4.05
CA GLY A 373 -7.81 2.12 -4.93
C GLY A 373 -8.67 0.86 -4.77
N ALA A 374 -8.42 -0.18 -5.56
CA ALA A 374 -9.17 -1.44 -5.51
C ALA A 374 -9.22 -2.07 -4.10
N SER A 375 -8.14 -1.95 -3.31
CA SER A 375 -8.09 -2.46 -1.93
C SER A 375 -9.04 -1.74 -0.97
N MET A 376 -9.42 -0.49 -1.24
CA MET A 376 -10.38 0.29 -0.45
C MET A 376 -11.76 0.39 -1.11
N SER A 377 -11.99 -0.28 -2.23
CA SER A 377 -13.27 -0.27 -2.93
C SER A 377 -14.37 -0.96 -2.12
N SER A 378 -15.60 -0.57 -2.36
CA SER A 378 -16.78 -1.10 -1.68
C SER A 378 -17.92 -1.41 -2.67
N ASN A 379 -18.97 -2.05 -2.16
CA ASN A 379 -20.21 -2.26 -2.89
C ASN A 379 -21.28 -1.20 -2.56
N TYR A 380 -20.85 0.01 -2.15
CA TYR A 380 -21.80 1.08 -1.83
C TYR A 380 -22.74 1.37 -3.00
N ASN A 381 -24.00 1.69 -2.71
CA ASN A 381 -25.12 1.74 -3.64
C ASN A 381 -25.33 0.42 -4.42
N SER A 382 -24.95 -0.74 -3.86
CA SER A 382 -25.04 -2.07 -4.49
C SER A 382 -24.35 -2.13 -5.86
N ARG A 383 -23.22 -1.45 -5.99
CA ARG A 383 -22.41 -1.46 -7.22
C ARG A 383 -21.38 -2.59 -7.16
N PRO A 384 -21.25 -3.39 -8.23
CA PRO A 384 -20.21 -4.43 -8.31
C PRO A 384 -18.80 -3.85 -8.24
N ARG A 385 -17.87 -4.53 -7.56
CA ARG A 385 -16.45 -4.22 -7.70
C ARG A 385 -15.96 -4.46 -9.11
N THR A 386 -15.03 -3.62 -9.54
CA THR A 386 -14.55 -3.58 -10.93
C THR A 386 -13.67 -4.78 -11.28
N ALA A 387 -13.46 -4.98 -12.58
CA ALA A 387 -12.42 -5.86 -13.06
C ALA A 387 -11.02 -5.25 -12.83
N GLU A 388 -10.00 -6.12 -12.71
CA GLU A 388 -8.61 -5.74 -12.59
C GLU A 388 -7.77 -6.52 -13.62
N VAL A 389 -6.97 -5.79 -14.41
CA VAL A 389 -6.14 -6.35 -15.48
C VAL A 389 -4.67 -6.00 -15.21
N LEU A 390 -3.80 -7.00 -15.30
CA LEU A 390 -2.34 -6.83 -15.28
C LEU A 390 -1.80 -6.97 -16.70
N VAL A 391 -1.07 -5.98 -17.17
CA VAL A 391 -0.38 -6.00 -18.46
C VAL A 391 1.07 -6.41 -18.26
N ASP A 392 1.54 -7.31 -19.13
CA ASP A 392 2.90 -7.84 -19.20
C ASP A 392 3.36 -7.79 -20.68
N GLY A 393 4.02 -6.72 -21.06
CA GLY A 393 4.38 -6.42 -22.43
C GLY A 393 3.16 -6.25 -23.34
N ASP A 394 2.96 -7.20 -24.25
CA ASP A 394 1.85 -7.26 -25.20
C ASP A 394 0.66 -8.15 -24.75
N LYS A 395 0.65 -8.59 -23.47
CA LYS A 395 -0.37 -9.49 -22.93
C LYS A 395 -1.16 -8.84 -21.80
N ALA A 396 -2.49 -8.97 -21.88
CA ALA A 396 -3.40 -8.57 -20.82
C ALA A 396 -3.87 -9.80 -20.03
N HIS A 397 -3.73 -9.77 -18.72
CA HIS A 397 -4.16 -10.83 -17.82
C HIS A 397 -5.28 -10.32 -16.93
N LEU A 398 -6.49 -10.90 -17.04
CA LEU A 398 -7.59 -10.62 -16.11
C LEU A 398 -7.25 -11.26 -14.77
N ILE A 399 -6.78 -10.44 -13.81
CA ILE A 399 -6.38 -10.90 -12.46
C ILE A 399 -7.51 -10.81 -11.44
N ARG A 400 -8.60 -10.11 -11.78
CA ARG A 400 -9.87 -10.12 -11.07
C ARG A 400 -10.99 -9.86 -12.07
N ARG A 401 -11.98 -10.73 -12.14
CA ARG A 401 -13.20 -10.45 -12.91
C ARG A 401 -14.08 -9.44 -12.18
N ARG A 402 -14.92 -8.74 -12.91
CA ARG A 402 -16.00 -7.93 -12.34
C ARG A 402 -16.96 -8.80 -11.55
N GLU A 403 -17.44 -8.32 -10.41
CA GLU A 403 -18.51 -9.00 -9.68
C GLU A 403 -19.81 -9.02 -10.52
N SER A 404 -20.51 -10.14 -10.49
CA SER A 404 -21.86 -10.22 -11.01
C SER A 404 -22.86 -9.63 -10.00
N LEU A 405 -24.03 -9.17 -10.47
CA LEU A 405 -25.05 -8.63 -9.57
C LEU A 405 -25.49 -9.65 -8.51
N SER A 406 -25.61 -10.93 -8.87
CA SER A 406 -26.01 -11.97 -7.92
C SER A 406 -24.99 -12.21 -6.79
N GLU A 407 -23.72 -11.89 -6.97
CA GLU A 407 -22.70 -12.01 -5.93
C GLU A 407 -22.86 -10.95 -4.83
N LEU A 408 -23.54 -9.83 -5.12
CA LEU A 408 -23.78 -8.78 -4.13
C LEU A 408 -24.61 -9.25 -2.94
N TRP A 409 -25.47 -10.25 -3.14
CA TRP A 409 -26.35 -10.81 -2.10
C TRP A 409 -26.18 -12.33 -1.90
N ALA A 410 -25.15 -12.93 -2.49
CA ALA A 410 -24.94 -14.38 -2.42
C ALA A 410 -24.80 -14.94 -1.00
N LEU A 411 -24.42 -14.10 -0.03
CA LEU A 411 -24.26 -14.46 1.39
C LEU A 411 -25.47 -14.07 2.24
N GLU A 412 -26.51 -13.46 1.65
CA GLU A 412 -27.70 -13.00 2.36
C GLU A 412 -28.81 -14.05 2.32
N SER A 413 -29.71 -14.00 3.30
CA SER A 413 -30.89 -14.88 3.37
C SER A 413 -32.11 -14.10 3.83
N ILE A 414 -33.29 -14.53 3.38
CA ILE A 414 -34.59 -14.00 3.83
C ILE A 414 -34.92 -14.59 5.20
N ALA A 415 -35.23 -13.73 6.17
CA ALA A 415 -35.70 -14.19 7.48
C ALA A 415 -37.01 -14.96 7.31
N LYS A 416 -37.13 -16.14 7.95
CA LYS A 416 -38.31 -17.00 7.96
C LYS A 416 -39.22 -16.59 9.08
#